data_dc10b931d542c6942f25a4222bec9935
#
_entry.id   dc10b931d542c6942f25a4222bec9935
#
_cell.length_a   1.000
_cell.length_b   1.000
_cell.length_c   1.000
_cell.angle_alpha   90.00
_cell.angle_beta   90.00
_cell.angle_gamma   90.00
#
_symmetry.space_group_name_H-M   'P 1'
#
loop_
_entity.id
_entity.type
_entity.pdbx_description
1 polymer ?
#
loop_
_entity_poly.entity_id
_entity_poly.type
_entity_poly.pdbx_seq_one_letter_code
_entity_poly.pdbx_strand_id
1 'polypeptide(L)'
;MSKIVKDTENRLHSLVTEALGKAIADGVLPAEPIPGFKVEVPADRANGDYSVNAAFACARAFRTAPKKIADAVSKYIDLGDSYFESCSVAGPGFINFTLGDRYYADILLDIKECGEKYGSSDFGKNKKVNVEFVSANPTGPMHMGNARGGALGDCLASVLSMAGYDVSREFYINDAGNQIDKFALSLDIRYQQLFSGDKAPSLPEDSYHGADIKERAEEFAKQYGDSYMEKSEKERRKALVDFALPKNIQNMKDNLAKYRIKYDTWFHESVLHKGAVDDVIKILTDNGMTYEKDGALWYKNIEMQTKLLKKAGKTKEQIDRLELKDDVLIRQNGNPTYFAADIAYHRNKLVDRGFDKAIDVWGADHHGHVARLKGALEAIGIDSSRLDVVLMQLVNLMKDGEPVRMSKRTGNAVTLVDLLDEVPIDAARFFFNMREPGSTIDFDLGLAVKEDSQNPVYYCQYANARICSILRKMKEEGIEPRDCTEEELMLLNAPEERELIRHLSALTDEIITAAKDYDPARITRYAVTLATLFHKFYNACRVGVDDEKLRAARLYLCCRVKDVMGIILTEFKITVPESM
;
A
#
# COMPACT_ATOMS: atom_id res chain seq x y z
N MET A 1 16.96 -1.87 2.05
CA MET A 1 17.74 -3.12 2.22
C MET A 1 18.31 -3.10 3.62
N SER A 2 18.17 -4.19 4.38
CA SER A 2 18.87 -4.33 5.66
C SER A 2 20.34 -3.98 5.44
N LYS A 3 20.96 -3.29 6.41
CA LYS A 3 22.37 -2.90 6.28
C LYS A 3 23.26 -4.10 6.01
N ILE A 4 23.05 -5.21 6.74
CA ILE A 4 23.80 -6.46 6.56
C ILE A 4 23.63 -7.02 5.16
N VAL A 5 22.39 -7.11 4.64
CA VAL A 5 22.11 -7.62 3.29
C VAL A 5 22.79 -6.76 2.24
N LYS A 6 22.65 -5.43 2.33
CA LYS A 6 23.28 -4.49 1.39
C LYS A 6 24.80 -4.54 1.43
N ASP A 7 25.38 -4.61 2.62
CA ASP A 7 26.83 -4.69 2.79
C ASP A 7 27.35 -6.04 2.25
N THR A 8 26.60 -7.13 2.43
CA THR A 8 26.90 -8.45 1.86
C THR A 8 26.93 -8.42 0.33
N GLU A 9 25.91 -7.83 -0.31
CA GLU A 9 25.86 -7.71 -1.78
C GLU A 9 26.97 -6.81 -2.32
N ASN A 10 27.22 -5.66 -1.68
CA ASN A 10 28.30 -4.75 -2.05
C ASN A 10 29.68 -5.45 -1.90
N ARG A 11 29.87 -6.18 -0.81
CA ARG A 11 31.12 -6.93 -0.58
C ARG A 11 31.30 -8.01 -1.64
N LEU A 12 30.25 -8.75 -2.00
CA LEU A 12 30.30 -9.73 -3.07
C LEU A 12 30.70 -9.11 -4.41
N HIS A 13 30.08 -7.96 -4.75
CA HIS A 13 30.45 -7.24 -5.96
C HIS A 13 31.94 -6.83 -5.95
N SER A 14 32.44 -6.35 -4.81
CA SER A 14 33.86 -5.99 -4.65
C SER A 14 34.79 -7.20 -4.76
N LEU A 15 34.47 -8.31 -4.10
CA LEU A 15 35.26 -9.55 -4.14
C LEU A 15 35.42 -10.08 -5.57
N VAL A 16 34.33 -10.10 -6.34
CA VAL A 16 34.36 -10.53 -7.75
C VAL A 16 35.16 -9.56 -8.61
N THR A 17 35.04 -8.26 -8.39
CA THR A 17 35.81 -7.23 -9.11
C THR A 17 37.30 -7.34 -8.79
N GLU A 18 37.65 -7.53 -7.51
CA GLU A 18 39.02 -7.76 -7.07
C GLU A 18 39.64 -9.04 -7.69
N ALA A 19 38.87 -10.13 -7.71
CA ALA A 19 39.30 -11.39 -8.32
C ALA A 19 39.56 -11.26 -9.84
N LEU A 20 38.68 -10.57 -10.56
CA LEU A 20 38.87 -10.23 -11.98
C LEU A 20 40.13 -9.38 -12.18
N GLY A 21 40.33 -8.35 -11.33
CA GLY A 21 41.52 -7.51 -11.38
C GLY A 21 42.83 -8.28 -11.16
N LYS A 22 42.87 -9.18 -10.20
CA LYS A 22 44.01 -10.04 -9.94
C LYS A 22 44.29 -10.98 -11.14
N ALA A 23 43.26 -11.61 -11.71
CA ALA A 23 43.40 -12.47 -12.87
C ALA A 23 43.89 -11.72 -14.12
N ILE A 24 43.52 -10.44 -14.29
CA ILE A 24 44.03 -9.55 -15.35
C ILE A 24 45.50 -9.21 -15.08
N ALA A 25 45.85 -8.83 -13.86
CA ALA A 25 47.22 -8.47 -13.50
C ALA A 25 48.21 -9.63 -13.73
N ASP A 26 47.78 -10.85 -13.46
CA ASP A 26 48.56 -12.09 -13.67
C ASP A 26 48.53 -12.58 -15.13
N GLY A 27 47.86 -11.84 -16.04
CA GLY A 27 47.79 -12.19 -17.46
C GLY A 27 46.92 -13.41 -17.78
N VAL A 28 46.10 -13.90 -16.83
CA VAL A 28 45.16 -15.00 -17.05
C VAL A 28 43.94 -14.54 -17.82
N LEU A 29 43.53 -13.30 -17.64
CA LEU A 29 42.46 -12.61 -18.38
C LEU A 29 43.03 -11.40 -19.12
N PRO A 30 42.46 -11.04 -20.29
CA PRO A 30 42.87 -9.84 -21.04
C PRO A 30 42.78 -8.55 -20.24
N ALA A 31 43.70 -7.62 -20.49
CA ALA A 31 43.75 -6.30 -19.87
C ALA A 31 42.69 -5.33 -20.49
N GLU A 32 41.42 -5.64 -20.28
CA GLU A 32 40.29 -4.88 -20.76
C GLU A 32 39.45 -4.34 -19.57
N PRO A 33 38.68 -3.24 -19.73
CA PRO A 33 37.80 -2.76 -18.67
C PRO A 33 36.76 -3.81 -18.23
N ILE A 34 36.53 -3.91 -16.93
CA ILE A 34 35.54 -4.82 -16.35
C ILE A 34 34.14 -4.19 -16.55
N PRO A 35 33.25 -4.80 -17.36
CA PRO A 35 31.86 -4.33 -17.50
C PRO A 35 31.07 -4.48 -16.19
N GLY A 36 30.03 -3.64 -16.02
CA GLY A 36 29.11 -3.82 -14.91
C GLY A 36 28.39 -5.18 -14.97
N PHE A 37 28.24 -5.82 -13.82
CA PHE A 37 27.56 -7.10 -13.66
C PHE A 37 26.55 -7.04 -12.50
N LYS A 38 25.67 -8.03 -12.40
CA LYS A 38 24.64 -8.13 -11.39
C LYS A 38 24.93 -9.20 -10.36
N VAL A 39 24.53 -8.94 -9.13
CA VAL A 39 24.38 -9.91 -8.05
C VAL A 39 22.91 -10.27 -7.98
N GLU A 40 22.58 -11.56 -7.99
CA GLU A 40 21.21 -12.07 -8.03
C GLU A 40 21.05 -13.21 -7.02
N VAL A 41 19.85 -13.42 -6.54
CA VAL A 41 19.49 -14.58 -5.72
C VAL A 41 19.02 -15.69 -6.65
N PRO A 42 19.66 -16.88 -6.67
CA PRO A 42 19.23 -17.99 -7.53
C PRO A 42 17.81 -18.44 -7.21
N ALA A 43 17.03 -18.76 -8.25
CA ALA A 43 15.69 -19.33 -8.08
C ALA A 43 15.73 -20.72 -7.42
N ASP A 44 16.75 -21.53 -7.76
CA ASP A 44 17.00 -22.82 -7.13
C ASP A 44 18.15 -22.69 -6.11
N ARG A 45 17.83 -22.94 -4.85
CA ARG A 45 18.77 -22.88 -3.71
C ARG A 45 19.90 -23.91 -3.77
N ALA A 46 19.78 -24.95 -4.56
CA ALA A 46 20.89 -25.85 -4.84
C ALA A 46 22.09 -25.12 -5.49
N ASN A 47 21.84 -23.96 -6.08
CA ASN A 47 22.85 -23.07 -6.66
C ASN A 47 23.43 -22.04 -5.69
N GLY A 48 23.25 -22.21 -4.37
CA GLY A 48 23.75 -21.29 -3.33
C GLY A 48 22.78 -20.17 -2.97
N ASP A 49 23.30 -19.18 -2.24
CA ASP A 49 22.53 -18.04 -1.73
C ASP A 49 22.56 -16.85 -2.68
N TYR A 50 23.68 -16.62 -3.34
CA TYR A 50 23.87 -15.58 -4.35
C TYR A 50 24.52 -16.15 -5.61
N SER A 51 24.23 -15.54 -6.74
CA SER A 51 24.87 -15.81 -8.03
C SER A 51 25.27 -14.50 -8.70
N VAL A 52 26.38 -14.50 -9.42
CA VAL A 52 26.82 -13.36 -10.22
C VAL A 52 26.98 -13.72 -11.68
N ASN A 53 26.56 -12.83 -12.57
CA ASN A 53 26.68 -12.99 -14.01
C ASN A 53 27.94 -12.33 -14.59
N ALA A 54 28.93 -12.02 -13.76
CA ALA A 54 30.15 -11.31 -14.14
C ALA A 54 30.88 -11.96 -15.33
N ALA A 55 30.94 -13.28 -15.37
CA ALA A 55 31.60 -14.02 -16.45
C ALA A 55 30.91 -13.78 -17.81
N PHE A 56 29.58 -13.72 -17.84
CA PHE A 56 28.81 -13.42 -19.06
C PHE A 56 28.97 -11.97 -19.47
N ALA A 57 28.93 -11.04 -18.50
CA ALA A 57 29.11 -9.61 -18.77
C ALA A 57 30.49 -9.33 -19.38
N CYS A 58 31.53 -9.98 -18.88
CA CYS A 58 32.93 -9.81 -19.34
C CYS A 58 33.26 -10.57 -20.63
N ALA A 59 32.49 -11.59 -21.01
CA ALA A 59 32.83 -12.49 -22.11
C ALA A 59 33.11 -11.78 -23.43
N ARG A 60 32.31 -10.78 -23.80
CA ARG A 60 32.49 -10.00 -25.04
C ARG A 60 33.70 -9.08 -24.97
N ALA A 61 33.89 -8.38 -23.85
CA ALA A 61 35.04 -7.46 -23.67
C ALA A 61 36.37 -8.24 -23.68
N PHE A 62 36.42 -9.32 -22.94
CA PHE A 62 37.63 -10.16 -22.83
C PHE A 62 37.83 -11.14 -24.00
N ARG A 63 36.87 -11.28 -24.92
CA ARG A 63 36.89 -12.26 -26.01
C ARG A 63 37.20 -13.66 -25.49
N THR A 64 36.70 -14.00 -24.32
CA THR A 64 36.99 -15.23 -23.58
C THR A 64 35.67 -15.91 -23.22
N ALA A 65 35.65 -17.24 -23.28
CA ALA A 65 34.47 -18.02 -22.93
C ALA A 65 34.07 -17.78 -21.46
N PRO A 66 32.77 -17.58 -21.15
CA PRO A 66 32.30 -17.28 -19.77
C PRO A 66 32.81 -18.31 -18.75
N LYS A 67 32.83 -19.60 -19.09
CA LYS A 67 33.34 -20.65 -18.21
C LYS A 67 34.78 -20.40 -17.77
N LYS A 68 35.67 -19.98 -18.69
CA LYS A 68 37.06 -19.68 -18.36
C LYS A 68 37.21 -18.46 -17.46
N ILE A 69 36.36 -17.47 -17.66
CA ILE A 69 36.33 -16.27 -16.80
C ILE A 69 35.85 -16.65 -15.40
N ALA A 70 34.78 -17.46 -15.30
CA ALA A 70 34.24 -17.92 -14.02
C ALA A 70 35.27 -18.78 -13.26
N ASP A 71 35.96 -19.67 -13.95
CA ASP A 71 37.03 -20.50 -13.36
C ASP A 71 38.20 -19.61 -12.86
N ALA A 72 38.57 -18.56 -13.60
CA ALA A 72 39.58 -17.60 -13.16
C ALA A 72 39.09 -16.84 -11.91
N VAL A 73 37.85 -16.30 -11.88
CA VAL A 73 37.29 -15.64 -10.70
C VAL A 73 37.32 -16.59 -9.50
N SER A 74 36.83 -17.81 -9.66
CA SER A 74 36.82 -18.82 -8.56
C SER A 74 38.21 -19.13 -8.01
N LYS A 75 39.25 -19.06 -8.85
CA LYS A 75 40.63 -19.29 -8.44
C LYS A 75 41.23 -18.10 -7.67
N TYR A 76 40.89 -16.88 -8.06
CA TYR A 76 41.49 -15.67 -7.51
C TYR A 76 40.67 -15.00 -6.41
N ILE A 77 39.44 -15.47 -6.17
CA ILE A 77 38.58 -14.90 -5.15
C ILE A 77 39.09 -15.23 -3.76
N ASP A 78 39.09 -14.22 -2.90
CA ASP A 78 39.40 -14.36 -1.49
C ASP A 78 38.14 -14.05 -0.69
N LEU A 79 37.56 -15.05 -0.05
CA LEU A 79 36.33 -14.93 0.72
C LEU A 79 36.55 -14.44 2.15
N GLY A 80 37.79 -14.18 2.55
CA GLY A 80 38.15 -13.61 3.86
C GLY A 80 37.40 -12.28 4.10
N ASP A 81 37.12 -11.97 5.36
CA ASP A 81 36.34 -10.79 5.77
C ASP A 81 35.00 -10.61 5.03
N SER A 82 34.34 -11.74 4.73
CA SER A 82 32.99 -11.75 4.15
C SER A 82 32.09 -12.75 4.86
N TYR A 83 30.80 -12.72 4.52
CA TYR A 83 29.84 -13.72 4.99
C TYR A 83 29.83 -15.00 4.13
N PHE A 84 30.65 -15.08 3.07
CA PHE A 84 30.64 -16.23 2.15
C PHE A 84 31.62 -17.31 2.59
N GLU A 85 31.14 -18.54 2.68
CA GLU A 85 31.96 -19.72 3.02
C GLU A 85 32.46 -20.47 1.79
N SER A 86 31.76 -20.37 0.67
CA SER A 86 32.15 -21.06 -0.55
C SER A 86 31.77 -20.32 -1.83
N CYS A 87 32.55 -20.61 -2.88
CA CYS A 87 32.34 -20.17 -4.26
C CYS A 87 32.40 -21.37 -5.19
N SER A 88 31.43 -21.52 -6.08
CA SER A 88 31.37 -22.59 -7.06
C SER A 88 30.97 -22.06 -8.44
N VAL A 89 31.45 -22.77 -9.49
CA VAL A 89 31.11 -22.41 -10.88
C VAL A 89 30.14 -23.44 -11.44
N ALA A 90 28.98 -22.97 -11.89
CA ALA A 90 27.91 -23.79 -12.42
C ALA A 90 27.61 -23.48 -13.90
N GLY A 91 27.24 -24.53 -14.65
CA GLY A 91 26.83 -24.42 -16.04
C GLY A 91 27.86 -23.71 -16.93
N PRO A 92 27.42 -22.80 -17.84
CA PRO A 92 28.28 -22.13 -18.80
C PRO A 92 29.09 -20.95 -18.23
N GLY A 93 29.01 -20.66 -16.92
CA GLY A 93 29.77 -19.55 -16.30
C GLY A 93 29.05 -18.78 -15.22
N PHE A 94 28.02 -19.33 -14.58
CA PHE A 94 27.46 -18.76 -13.35
C PHE A 94 28.43 -18.97 -12.19
N ILE A 95 28.63 -17.97 -11.38
CA ILE A 95 29.46 -18.03 -10.18
C ILE A 95 28.52 -17.91 -8.98
N ASN A 96 28.45 -19.00 -8.21
CA ASN A 96 27.49 -19.12 -7.10
C ASN A 96 28.24 -19.07 -5.77
N PHE A 97 27.59 -18.48 -4.78
CA PHE A 97 28.14 -18.24 -3.45
C PHE A 97 27.20 -18.74 -2.37
N THR A 98 27.77 -19.38 -1.35
CA THR A 98 27.03 -19.86 -0.18
C THR A 98 27.41 -19.01 1.03
N LEU A 99 26.41 -18.60 1.81
CA LEU A 99 26.58 -17.84 3.06
C LEU A 99 26.99 -18.78 4.20
N GLY A 100 27.96 -18.35 5.00
CA GLY A 100 28.37 -19.03 6.22
C GLY A 100 27.47 -18.70 7.42
N ASP A 101 27.64 -19.47 8.51
CA ASP A 101 26.81 -19.40 9.72
C ASP A 101 26.80 -18.01 10.38
N ARG A 102 27.91 -17.28 10.26
CA ARG A 102 28.04 -15.92 10.79
C ARG A 102 27.00 -14.94 10.23
N TYR A 103 26.65 -15.05 8.93
CA TYR A 103 25.62 -14.21 8.33
C TYR A 103 24.27 -14.37 9.05
N TYR A 104 23.88 -15.61 9.32
CA TYR A 104 22.60 -15.90 9.98
C TYR A 104 22.59 -15.44 11.44
N ALA A 105 23.71 -15.58 12.14
CA ALA A 105 23.87 -15.08 13.49
C ALA A 105 23.71 -13.55 13.56
N ASP A 106 24.42 -12.81 12.68
CA ASP A 106 24.39 -11.35 12.64
C ASP A 106 23.01 -10.81 12.25
N ILE A 107 22.25 -11.49 11.38
CA ILE A 107 20.85 -11.12 11.09
C ILE A 107 19.99 -11.18 12.35
N LEU A 108 20.12 -12.20 13.18
CA LEU A 108 19.34 -12.31 14.41
C LEU A 108 19.72 -11.25 15.44
N LEU A 109 21.00 -10.87 15.50
CA LEU A 109 21.49 -9.79 16.34
C LEU A 109 20.97 -8.43 15.85
N ASP A 110 21.00 -8.18 14.53
CA ASP A 110 20.46 -6.96 13.89
C ASP A 110 18.96 -6.78 14.18
N ILE A 111 18.16 -7.86 14.09
CA ILE A 111 16.74 -7.81 14.46
C ILE A 111 16.56 -7.35 15.91
N LYS A 112 17.37 -7.88 16.83
CA LYS A 112 17.33 -7.51 18.25
C LYS A 112 17.72 -6.06 18.46
N GLU A 113 18.79 -5.61 17.81
CA GLU A 113 19.32 -4.24 17.94
C GLU A 113 18.34 -3.21 17.36
N CYS A 114 17.77 -3.47 16.19
CA CYS A 114 16.80 -2.60 15.54
C CYS A 114 15.46 -2.56 16.28
N GLY A 115 15.06 -3.65 16.97
CA GLY A 115 13.81 -3.75 17.71
C GLY A 115 12.61 -3.42 16.82
N GLU A 116 11.70 -2.56 17.29
CA GLU A 116 10.49 -2.16 16.57
C GLU A 116 10.75 -1.46 15.21
N LYS A 117 11.98 -1.01 14.97
CA LYS A 117 12.38 -0.37 13.70
C LYS A 117 12.91 -1.36 12.67
N TYR A 118 13.01 -2.65 13.01
CA TYR A 118 13.46 -3.64 12.02
C TYR A 118 12.55 -3.66 10.80
N GLY A 119 13.13 -3.76 9.63
CA GLY A 119 12.42 -3.60 8.35
C GLY A 119 12.36 -2.17 7.82
N SER A 120 12.49 -1.15 8.68
CA SER A 120 12.49 0.24 8.24
C SER A 120 13.77 0.62 7.47
N SER A 121 13.65 1.63 6.62
CA SER A 121 14.78 2.14 5.82
C SER A 121 14.68 3.64 5.59
N ASP A 122 15.75 4.22 5.03
CA ASP A 122 15.82 5.60 4.57
C ASP A 122 15.57 5.78 3.06
N PHE A 123 15.01 4.78 2.41
CA PHE A 123 14.75 4.78 0.96
C PHE A 123 13.98 6.01 0.50
N GLY A 124 12.96 6.40 1.23
CA GLY A 124 12.12 7.57 0.98
C GLY A 124 12.80 8.91 1.22
N LYS A 125 13.97 8.93 1.90
CA LYS A 125 14.76 10.14 2.21
C LYS A 125 13.93 11.24 2.88
N ASN A 126 12.98 10.85 3.71
CA ASN A 126 12.06 11.73 4.43
C ASN A 126 11.27 12.70 3.51
N LYS A 127 11.04 12.30 2.23
CA LYS A 127 10.18 13.07 1.33
C LYS A 127 8.76 13.07 1.83
N LYS A 128 8.11 14.23 1.76
CA LYS A 128 6.72 14.42 2.19
C LYS A 128 5.75 13.83 1.17
N VAL A 129 4.97 12.86 1.58
CA VAL A 129 3.99 12.17 0.72
C VAL A 129 2.59 12.30 1.31
N ASN A 130 1.66 12.80 0.49
CA ASN A 130 0.24 12.75 0.81
C ASN A 130 -0.37 11.46 0.25
N VAL A 131 -1.05 10.68 1.08
CA VAL A 131 -1.78 9.49 0.65
C VAL A 131 -3.27 9.73 0.89
N GLU A 132 -4.02 9.92 -0.19
CA GLU A 132 -5.47 10.09 -0.14
C GLU A 132 -6.18 8.78 -0.45
N PHE A 133 -7.13 8.40 0.38
CA PHE A 133 -7.90 7.17 0.17
C PHE A 133 -9.27 7.23 0.82
N VAL A 134 -10.20 6.39 0.34
CA VAL A 134 -11.63 6.37 0.63
C VAL A 134 -12.35 7.55 0.03
N SER A 135 -12.20 8.75 0.56
CA SER A 135 -12.77 10.04 0.09
C SER A 135 -14.23 9.92 -0.38
N ALA A 136 -15.05 9.21 0.43
CA ALA A 136 -16.45 8.95 0.11
C ALA A 136 -17.31 10.21 0.35
N ASN A 137 -18.38 10.37 -0.46
CA ASN A 137 -19.32 11.44 -0.30
C ASN A 137 -20.06 11.33 1.05
N PRO A 138 -20.20 12.42 1.82
CA PRO A 138 -20.86 12.42 3.12
C PRO A 138 -22.40 12.44 3.01
N THR A 139 -22.94 11.90 1.93
CA THR A 139 -24.38 11.87 1.61
C THR A 139 -25.03 10.52 1.87
N GLY A 140 -24.29 9.54 2.40
CA GLY A 140 -24.77 8.21 2.75
C GLY A 140 -23.72 7.35 3.44
N PRO A 141 -24.05 6.07 3.77
CA PRO A 141 -23.13 5.16 4.40
C PRO A 141 -22.02 4.70 3.45
N MET A 142 -20.82 4.42 3.99
CA MET A 142 -19.71 3.85 3.25
C MET A 142 -20.00 2.39 2.85
N HIS A 143 -19.65 2.01 1.62
CA HIS A 143 -19.87 0.68 1.06
C HIS A 143 -18.57 -0.17 1.02
N MET A 144 -18.66 -1.42 0.56
CA MET A 144 -17.55 -2.40 0.49
C MET A 144 -16.32 -1.88 -0.25
N GLY A 145 -16.48 -1.11 -1.34
CA GLY A 145 -15.35 -0.49 -2.03
C GLY A 145 -14.57 0.46 -1.13
N ASN A 146 -15.26 1.21 -0.28
CA ASN A 146 -14.63 2.08 0.71
C ASN A 146 -13.88 1.28 1.79
N ALA A 147 -14.40 0.09 2.18
CA ALA A 147 -13.70 -0.81 3.10
C ALA A 147 -12.36 -1.28 2.52
N ARG A 148 -12.35 -1.73 1.26
CA ARG A 148 -11.11 -2.11 0.57
C ARG A 148 -10.16 -0.92 0.44
N GLY A 149 -10.66 0.22 -0.05
CA GLY A 149 -9.85 1.44 -0.21
C GLY A 149 -9.25 1.91 1.10
N GLY A 150 -9.99 1.76 2.20
CA GLY A 150 -9.53 2.09 3.55
C GLY A 150 -8.37 1.20 4.01
N ALA A 151 -8.53 -0.12 3.91
CA ALA A 151 -7.47 -1.06 4.30
C ALA A 151 -6.22 -0.90 3.42
N LEU A 152 -6.41 -0.80 2.10
CA LEU A 152 -5.34 -0.63 1.12
C LEU A 152 -4.56 0.67 1.36
N GLY A 153 -5.26 1.81 1.45
CA GLY A 153 -4.64 3.12 1.60
C GLY A 153 -3.89 3.27 2.93
N ASP A 154 -4.47 2.78 4.03
CA ASP A 154 -3.83 2.83 5.35
C ASP A 154 -2.60 1.92 5.43
N CYS A 155 -2.65 0.69 4.89
CA CYS A 155 -1.49 -0.20 4.83
C CYS A 155 -0.41 0.32 3.86
N LEU A 156 -0.79 0.93 2.72
CA LEU A 156 0.15 1.58 1.82
C LEU A 156 0.88 2.74 2.52
N ALA A 157 0.14 3.57 3.26
CA ALA A 157 0.73 4.66 4.05
C ALA A 157 1.72 4.13 5.10
N SER A 158 1.40 3.00 5.78
CA SER A 158 2.34 2.35 6.71
C SER A 158 3.60 1.83 6.01
N VAL A 159 3.46 1.16 4.86
CA VAL A 159 4.59 0.67 4.06
C VAL A 159 5.50 1.81 3.61
N LEU A 160 4.91 2.92 3.14
CA LEU A 160 5.67 4.11 2.76
C LEU A 160 6.42 4.73 3.97
N SER A 161 5.77 4.78 5.14
CA SER A 161 6.41 5.27 6.37
C SER A 161 7.59 4.38 6.76
N MET A 162 7.44 3.05 6.73
CA MET A 162 8.54 2.11 6.99
C MET A 162 9.67 2.24 5.97
N ALA A 163 9.34 2.57 4.71
CA ALA A 163 10.33 2.85 3.67
C ALA A 163 11.02 4.21 3.83
N GLY A 164 10.71 5.02 4.86
CA GLY A 164 11.38 6.27 5.18
C GLY A 164 10.82 7.51 4.50
N TYR A 165 9.54 7.50 4.10
CA TYR A 165 8.82 8.70 3.69
C TYR A 165 8.14 9.38 4.89
N ASP A 166 7.99 10.70 4.84
CA ASP A 166 7.14 11.50 5.73
C ASP A 166 5.71 11.49 5.17
N VAL A 167 4.86 10.62 5.72
CA VAL A 167 3.54 10.29 5.15
C VAL A 167 2.42 10.99 5.91
N SER A 168 1.54 11.69 5.17
CA SER A 168 0.28 12.24 5.65
C SER A 168 -0.91 11.52 5.01
N ARG A 169 -1.79 10.97 5.84
CA ARG A 169 -3.05 10.32 5.45
C ARG A 169 -4.14 11.35 5.31
N GLU A 170 -4.84 11.37 4.18
CA GLU A 170 -5.86 12.37 3.89
C GLU A 170 -7.18 11.76 3.45
N PHE A 171 -8.26 12.34 3.94
CA PHE A 171 -9.62 12.11 3.49
C PHE A 171 -10.18 13.40 2.89
N TYR A 172 -10.62 13.36 1.63
CA TYR A 172 -11.29 14.46 0.97
C TYR A 172 -12.80 14.39 1.22
N ILE A 173 -13.36 15.45 1.78
CA ILE A 173 -14.78 15.60 2.04
C ILE A 173 -15.40 16.46 0.93
N ASN A 174 -16.23 15.85 0.10
CA ASN A 174 -17.03 16.55 -0.89
C ASN A 174 -18.25 17.21 -0.20
N ASP A 175 -18.05 18.39 0.36
CA ASP A 175 -19.07 19.18 1.07
C ASP A 175 -19.59 20.37 0.24
N ALA A 176 -19.43 20.34 -1.08
CA ALA A 176 -19.86 21.38 -2.01
C ALA A 176 -20.44 20.79 -3.30
N GLY A 177 -21.10 21.64 -4.10
CA GLY A 177 -21.57 21.32 -5.45
C GLY A 177 -22.79 20.41 -5.51
N ASN A 178 -23.01 19.81 -6.70
CA ASN A 178 -24.26 19.14 -7.06
C ASN A 178 -24.66 17.97 -6.13
N GLN A 179 -23.71 17.28 -5.50
CA GLN A 179 -24.01 16.18 -4.57
C GLN A 179 -24.70 16.71 -3.31
N ILE A 180 -24.24 17.85 -2.81
CA ILE A 180 -24.84 18.52 -1.65
C ILE A 180 -26.21 19.11 -2.00
N ASP A 181 -26.37 19.63 -3.23
CA ASP A 181 -27.69 20.13 -3.68
C ASP A 181 -28.73 19.00 -3.75
N LYS A 182 -28.36 17.83 -4.26
CA LYS A 182 -29.20 16.62 -4.27
C LYS A 182 -29.50 16.12 -2.86
N PHE A 183 -28.51 16.15 -1.98
CA PHE A 183 -28.67 15.80 -0.57
C PHE A 183 -29.64 16.73 0.13
N ALA A 184 -29.50 18.05 -0.09
CA ALA A 184 -30.40 19.07 0.42
C ALA A 184 -31.84 18.88 -0.06
N LEU A 185 -32.02 18.59 -1.35
CA LEU A 185 -33.35 18.32 -1.94
C LEU A 185 -33.98 17.08 -1.29
N SER A 186 -33.20 15.99 -1.15
CA SER A 186 -33.69 14.75 -0.56
C SER A 186 -34.13 14.90 0.90
N LEU A 187 -33.32 15.59 1.70
CA LEU A 187 -33.66 15.91 3.08
C LEU A 187 -34.90 16.79 3.18
N ASP A 188 -35.02 17.82 2.32
CA ASP A 188 -36.14 18.75 2.28
C ASP A 188 -37.46 18.03 1.99
N ILE A 189 -37.48 17.17 0.97
CA ILE A 189 -38.68 16.40 0.63
C ILE A 189 -39.04 15.44 1.77
N ARG A 190 -38.09 14.73 2.37
CA ARG A 190 -38.34 13.84 3.50
C ARG A 190 -38.88 14.60 4.72
N TYR A 191 -38.35 15.78 5.02
CA TYR A 191 -38.85 16.64 6.09
C TYR A 191 -40.29 17.08 5.81
N GLN A 192 -40.61 17.54 4.58
CA GLN A 192 -41.97 17.93 4.21
C GLN A 192 -42.96 16.75 4.31
N GLN A 193 -42.54 15.52 3.96
CA GLN A 193 -43.37 14.32 4.07
C GLN A 193 -43.83 14.02 5.51
N LEU A 194 -43.03 14.42 6.52
CA LEU A 194 -43.39 14.21 7.94
C LEU A 194 -44.60 15.04 8.37
N PHE A 195 -44.82 16.22 7.75
CA PHE A 195 -45.89 17.15 8.15
C PHE A 195 -47.01 17.25 7.12
N SER A 196 -46.76 17.03 5.86
CA SER A 196 -47.72 17.18 4.77
C SER A 196 -48.22 15.85 4.20
N GLY A 197 -47.64 14.70 4.60
CA GLY A 197 -47.99 13.37 4.11
C GLY A 197 -47.99 13.30 2.57
N ASP A 198 -49.07 12.77 1.99
CA ASP A 198 -49.21 12.59 0.53
C ASP A 198 -49.27 13.92 -0.27
N LYS A 199 -49.36 15.05 0.38
CA LYS A 199 -49.30 16.39 -0.26
C LYS A 199 -47.87 16.86 -0.47
N ALA A 200 -46.87 16.23 0.16
CA ALA A 200 -45.47 16.54 -0.05
C ALA A 200 -45.00 16.12 -1.45
N PRO A 201 -43.97 16.78 -2.03
CA PRO A 201 -43.37 16.35 -3.27
C PRO A 201 -42.84 14.90 -3.19
N SER A 202 -42.88 14.18 -4.33
CA SER A 202 -42.21 12.90 -4.46
C SER A 202 -40.69 13.09 -4.66
N LEU A 203 -39.88 12.14 -4.16
CA LEU A 203 -38.45 12.18 -4.40
C LEU A 203 -38.16 11.93 -5.90
N PRO A 204 -37.37 12.79 -6.56
CA PRO A 204 -36.89 12.54 -7.91
C PRO A 204 -36.06 11.25 -7.97
N GLU A 205 -36.07 10.56 -9.12
CA GLU A 205 -35.35 9.29 -9.32
C GLU A 205 -33.84 9.43 -9.08
N ASP A 206 -33.23 10.55 -9.46
CA ASP A 206 -31.80 10.85 -9.31
C ASP A 206 -31.42 11.48 -7.97
N SER A 207 -32.29 11.37 -6.95
CA SER A 207 -32.08 11.86 -5.57
C SER A 207 -31.65 10.72 -4.62
N TYR A 208 -31.38 11.05 -3.35
CA TYR A 208 -31.02 10.06 -2.33
C TYR A 208 -32.27 9.46 -1.68
N HIS A 209 -32.43 8.14 -1.78
CA HIS A 209 -33.62 7.40 -1.31
C HIS A 209 -33.35 6.61 -0.01
N GLY A 210 -32.11 6.60 0.52
CA GLY A 210 -31.70 5.79 1.66
C GLY A 210 -32.49 6.07 2.94
N ALA A 211 -32.54 5.07 3.83
CA ALA A 211 -33.18 5.20 5.14
C ALA A 211 -32.51 6.29 6.00
N ASP A 212 -31.20 6.46 5.85
CA ASP A 212 -30.40 7.48 6.51
C ASP A 212 -30.90 8.92 6.24
N ILE A 213 -31.36 9.20 5.01
CA ILE A 213 -31.95 10.51 4.67
C ILE A 213 -33.23 10.74 5.46
N LYS A 214 -34.08 9.70 5.58
CA LYS A 214 -35.30 9.78 6.37
C LYS A 214 -35.00 9.98 7.85
N GLU A 215 -34.07 9.22 8.40
CA GLU A 215 -33.61 9.33 9.78
C GLU A 215 -33.11 10.74 10.10
N ARG A 216 -32.31 11.36 9.23
CA ARG A 216 -31.81 12.71 9.41
C ARG A 216 -32.96 13.76 9.38
N ALA A 217 -33.92 13.58 8.50
CA ALA A 217 -35.11 14.45 8.45
C ALA A 217 -35.98 14.31 9.71
N GLU A 218 -36.17 13.10 10.23
CA GLU A 218 -36.87 12.81 11.48
C GLU A 218 -36.14 13.42 12.70
N GLU A 219 -34.81 13.29 12.78
CA GLU A 219 -34.00 13.91 13.83
C GLU A 219 -34.13 15.44 13.80
N PHE A 220 -34.08 16.03 12.60
CA PHE A 220 -34.30 17.49 12.44
C PHE A 220 -35.70 17.91 12.90
N ALA A 221 -36.73 17.18 12.46
CA ALA A 221 -38.09 17.42 12.88
C ALA A 221 -38.29 17.25 14.39
N LYS A 222 -37.64 16.29 15.03
CA LYS A 222 -37.67 16.12 16.49
C LYS A 222 -37.10 17.32 17.23
N GLN A 223 -36.08 17.97 16.66
CA GLN A 223 -35.44 19.14 17.30
C GLN A 223 -36.16 20.46 17.02
N TYR A 224 -36.66 20.65 15.81
CA TYR A 224 -37.18 21.95 15.34
C TYR A 224 -38.68 21.94 15.05
N GLY A 225 -39.37 20.79 15.17
CA GLY A 225 -40.78 20.65 14.82
C GLY A 225 -41.03 20.99 13.36
N ASP A 226 -42.14 21.67 13.09
CA ASP A 226 -42.56 22.15 11.77
C ASP A 226 -42.08 23.60 11.46
N SER A 227 -41.26 24.21 12.32
CA SER A 227 -40.86 25.62 12.24
C SER A 227 -40.19 26.03 10.92
N TYR A 228 -39.68 25.08 10.16
CA TYR A 228 -39.08 25.34 8.85
C TYR A 228 -40.04 25.12 7.67
N MET A 229 -41.29 24.68 7.91
CA MET A 229 -42.27 24.49 6.84
C MET A 229 -42.68 25.83 6.19
N GLU A 230 -42.72 26.91 6.97
CA GLU A 230 -43.03 28.25 6.48
C GLU A 230 -41.82 29.03 5.96
N LYS A 231 -40.61 28.49 6.10
CA LYS A 231 -39.38 29.10 5.58
C LYS A 231 -39.25 28.92 4.08
N SER A 232 -38.47 29.80 3.43
CA SER A 232 -38.15 29.61 2.03
C SER A 232 -37.43 28.28 1.80
N GLU A 233 -37.60 27.70 0.62
CA GLU A 233 -36.91 26.45 0.21
C GLU A 233 -35.40 26.52 0.46
N LYS A 234 -34.77 27.66 0.10
CA LYS A 234 -33.33 27.87 0.28
C LYS A 234 -32.92 27.85 1.77
N GLU A 235 -33.67 28.50 2.64
CA GLU A 235 -33.40 28.54 4.09
C GLU A 235 -33.61 27.15 4.70
N ARG A 236 -34.68 26.46 4.34
CA ARG A 236 -35.01 25.12 4.83
C ARG A 236 -33.95 24.10 4.41
N ARG A 237 -33.56 24.06 3.12
CA ARG A 237 -32.51 23.19 2.61
C ARG A 237 -31.17 23.45 3.28
N LYS A 238 -30.81 24.74 3.44
CA LYS A 238 -29.59 25.10 4.14
C LYS A 238 -29.57 24.59 5.57
N ALA A 239 -30.65 24.81 6.34
CA ALA A 239 -30.75 24.38 7.74
C ALA A 239 -30.67 22.85 7.86
N LEU A 240 -31.32 22.12 6.94
CA LEU A 240 -31.26 20.64 6.90
C LEU A 240 -29.85 20.12 6.62
N VAL A 241 -29.13 20.73 5.67
CA VAL A 241 -27.73 20.36 5.36
C VAL A 241 -26.82 20.71 6.53
N ASP A 242 -26.91 21.93 7.07
CA ASP A 242 -26.12 22.39 8.23
C ASP A 242 -26.30 21.45 9.45
N PHE A 243 -27.45 20.82 9.58
CA PHE A 243 -27.76 19.85 10.64
C PHE A 243 -27.25 18.45 10.31
N ALA A 244 -27.51 17.94 9.10
CA ALA A 244 -27.28 16.53 8.73
C ALA A 244 -25.83 16.24 8.33
N LEU A 245 -25.19 17.15 7.57
CA LEU A 245 -23.86 16.92 7.02
C LEU A 245 -22.78 16.70 8.08
N PRO A 246 -22.68 17.54 9.16
CA PRO A 246 -21.70 17.30 10.22
C PRO A 246 -21.89 15.94 10.91
N LYS A 247 -23.15 15.49 11.08
CA LYS A 247 -23.46 14.19 11.68
C LYS A 247 -23.03 13.03 10.78
N ASN A 248 -23.25 13.14 9.48
CA ASN A 248 -22.80 12.13 8.53
C ASN A 248 -21.26 12.05 8.51
N ILE A 249 -20.56 13.19 8.48
CA ILE A 249 -19.10 13.24 8.56
C ILE A 249 -18.59 12.59 9.86
N GLN A 250 -19.26 12.87 10.99
CA GLN A 250 -18.90 12.25 12.27
C GLN A 250 -19.11 10.73 12.23
N ASN A 251 -20.23 10.24 11.70
CA ASN A 251 -20.47 8.81 11.52
C ASN A 251 -19.38 8.14 10.65
N MET A 252 -18.94 8.81 9.58
CA MET A 252 -17.85 8.30 8.75
C MET A 252 -16.54 8.20 9.54
N LYS A 253 -16.22 9.23 10.34
CA LYS A 253 -15.04 9.24 11.23
C LYS A 253 -15.10 8.09 12.24
N ASP A 254 -16.24 7.89 12.87
CA ASP A 254 -16.46 6.86 13.88
C ASP A 254 -16.33 5.44 13.27
N ASN A 255 -16.91 5.22 12.09
CA ASN A 255 -16.83 3.95 11.38
C ASN A 255 -15.39 3.64 10.91
N LEU A 256 -14.66 4.65 10.41
CA LEU A 256 -13.26 4.49 10.02
C LEU A 256 -12.36 4.26 11.24
N ALA A 257 -12.63 4.94 12.37
CA ALA A 257 -11.93 4.69 13.63
C ALA A 257 -12.20 3.26 14.16
N LYS A 258 -13.47 2.77 14.08
CA LYS A 258 -13.81 1.36 14.38
C LYS A 258 -13.01 0.40 13.48
N TYR A 259 -12.82 0.76 12.20
CA TYR A 259 -11.99 0.00 11.25
C TYR A 259 -10.48 0.21 11.44
N ARG A 260 -10.08 0.92 12.53
CA ARG A 260 -8.69 1.26 12.92
C ARG A 260 -7.97 2.13 11.91
N ILE A 261 -8.68 2.96 11.18
CA ILE A 261 -8.12 3.94 10.24
C ILE A 261 -8.15 5.32 10.89
N LYS A 262 -7.01 6.01 10.84
CA LYS A 262 -6.86 7.39 11.31
C LYS A 262 -6.29 8.25 10.17
N TYR A 263 -6.86 9.42 10.01
CA TYR A 263 -6.39 10.43 9.06
C TYR A 263 -5.73 11.59 9.78
N ASP A 264 -4.68 12.12 9.17
CA ASP A 264 -4.00 13.33 9.64
C ASP A 264 -4.77 14.58 9.19
N THR A 265 -5.41 14.51 8.02
CA THR A 265 -6.17 15.61 7.44
C THR A 265 -7.53 15.13 6.94
N TRP A 266 -8.56 15.89 7.32
CA TRP A 266 -9.91 15.83 6.74
C TRP A 266 -10.09 17.10 5.92
N PHE A 267 -9.83 17.00 4.60
CA PHE A 267 -9.84 18.17 3.72
C PHE A 267 -11.25 18.44 3.19
N HIS A 268 -11.74 19.66 3.34
CA HIS A 268 -13.07 20.09 2.89
C HIS A 268 -13.00 20.77 1.52
N GLU A 269 -13.75 20.29 0.53
CA GLU A 269 -13.82 20.87 -0.82
C GLU A 269 -14.23 22.34 -0.78
N SER A 270 -15.17 22.69 0.12
CA SER A 270 -15.67 24.06 0.29
C SER A 270 -14.59 25.12 0.53
N VAL A 271 -13.40 24.72 1.00
CA VAL A 271 -12.24 25.61 1.15
C VAL A 271 -11.69 26.06 -0.21
N LEU A 272 -11.72 25.19 -1.22
CA LEU A 272 -11.20 25.51 -2.57
C LEU A 272 -12.03 26.57 -3.28
N HIS A 273 -13.33 26.59 -3.02
CA HIS A 273 -14.25 27.57 -3.61
C HIS A 273 -14.10 28.99 -3.04
N LYS A 274 -13.17 29.22 -2.11
CA LYS A 274 -12.82 30.55 -1.57
C LYS A 274 -11.70 31.24 -2.37
N GLY A 275 -11.52 30.89 -3.64
CA GLY A 275 -10.58 31.53 -4.55
C GLY A 275 -9.59 30.56 -5.24
N ALA A 276 -9.27 29.40 -4.63
CA ALA A 276 -8.29 28.49 -5.20
C ALA A 276 -8.72 27.92 -6.57
N VAL A 277 -10.03 27.71 -6.78
CA VAL A 277 -10.58 27.28 -8.07
C VAL A 277 -10.42 28.40 -9.10
N ASP A 278 -10.71 29.64 -8.74
CA ASP A 278 -10.56 30.80 -9.63
C ASP A 278 -9.08 31.02 -10.00
N ASP A 279 -8.18 30.82 -9.04
CA ASP A 279 -6.73 30.94 -9.26
C ASP A 279 -6.23 29.95 -10.32
N VAL A 280 -6.62 28.67 -10.26
CA VAL A 280 -6.18 27.68 -11.25
C VAL A 280 -6.78 27.93 -12.63
N ILE A 281 -8.05 28.38 -12.69
CA ILE A 281 -8.70 28.77 -13.93
C ILE A 281 -7.96 29.96 -14.56
N LYS A 282 -7.60 30.95 -13.74
CA LYS A 282 -6.80 32.09 -14.19
C LYS A 282 -5.44 31.67 -14.74
N ILE A 283 -4.71 30.79 -14.02
CA ILE A 283 -3.41 30.29 -14.49
C ILE A 283 -3.55 29.55 -15.82
N LEU A 284 -4.56 28.69 -15.98
CA LEU A 284 -4.84 28.00 -17.23
C LEU A 284 -5.12 28.98 -18.38
N THR A 285 -5.87 30.05 -18.10
CA THR A 285 -6.21 31.08 -19.08
C THR A 285 -4.99 31.91 -19.48
N ASP A 286 -4.21 32.35 -18.50
CA ASP A 286 -2.97 33.09 -18.71
C ASP A 286 -1.95 32.28 -19.53
N ASN A 287 -1.94 30.96 -19.37
CA ASN A 287 -1.11 30.02 -20.15
C ASN A 287 -1.71 29.67 -21.53
N GLY A 288 -2.84 30.28 -21.92
CA GLY A 288 -3.50 30.04 -23.20
C GLY A 288 -4.16 28.66 -23.34
N MET A 289 -4.38 27.97 -22.23
CA MET A 289 -4.93 26.59 -22.17
C MET A 289 -6.45 26.54 -22.03
N THR A 290 -7.13 27.67 -22.23
CA THR A 290 -8.59 27.76 -22.20
C THR A 290 -9.17 28.40 -23.46
N TYR A 291 -10.46 28.20 -23.71
CA TYR A 291 -11.25 28.88 -24.72
C TYR A 291 -12.72 28.89 -24.35
N GLU A 292 -13.47 29.86 -24.86
CA GLU A 292 -14.93 29.95 -24.65
C GLU A 292 -15.67 29.26 -25.81
N LYS A 293 -16.69 28.47 -25.44
CA LYS A 293 -17.59 27.84 -26.39
C LYS A 293 -18.96 27.61 -25.74
N ASP A 294 -20.03 27.96 -26.45
CA ASP A 294 -21.42 27.79 -26.03
C ASP A 294 -21.73 28.36 -24.63
N GLY A 295 -21.12 29.51 -24.29
CA GLY A 295 -21.27 30.18 -22.99
C GLY A 295 -20.57 29.49 -21.82
N ALA A 296 -19.71 28.50 -22.07
CA ALA A 296 -18.90 27.78 -21.09
C ALA A 296 -17.42 28.01 -21.33
N LEU A 297 -16.59 27.92 -20.28
CA LEU A 297 -15.13 27.97 -20.38
C LEU A 297 -14.57 26.55 -20.44
N TRP A 298 -13.77 26.26 -21.45
CA TRP A 298 -13.23 24.93 -21.73
C TRP A 298 -11.70 24.89 -21.56
N TYR A 299 -11.20 23.76 -21.06
CA TYR A 299 -9.77 23.42 -21.01
C TYR A 299 -9.36 22.64 -22.26
N LYS A 300 -8.26 23.05 -22.90
CA LYS A 300 -7.65 22.41 -24.08
C LYS A 300 -6.94 21.11 -23.77
N ASN A 301 -7.67 20.12 -23.28
CA ASN A 301 -7.10 18.83 -22.91
C ASN A 301 -6.52 18.09 -24.12
N ILE A 302 -7.16 18.17 -25.29
CA ILE A 302 -6.67 17.54 -26.54
C ILE A 302 -5.27 18.07 -26.87
N GLU A 303 -5.06 19.38 -26.80
CA GLU A 303 -3.78 20.01 -27.08
C GLU A 303 -2.69 19.52 -26.13
N MET A 304 -2.96 19.57 -24.82
CA MET A 304 -2.01 19.16 -23.80
C MET A 304 -1.69 17.67 -23.86
N GLN A 305 -2.70 16.81 -23.94
CA GLN A 305 -2.50 15.36 -24.03
C GLN A 305 -1.73 14.99 -25.30
N THR A 306 -2.05 15.62 -26.45
CA THR A 306 -1.30 15.42 -27.70
C THR A 306 0.18 15.78 -27.54
N LYS A 307 0.49 16.90 -26.87
CA LYS A 307 1.85 17.32 -26.58
C LYS A 307 2.60 16.31 -25.72
N LEU A 308 1.98 15.84 -24.63
CA LEU A 308 2.58 14.88 -23.70
C LEU A 308 2.80 13.51 -24.35
N LEU A 309 1.83 13.00 -25.10
CA LEU A 309 1.90 11.71 -25.79
C LEU A 309 2.95 11.71 -26.89
N LYS A 310 3.09 12.82 -27.66
CA LYS A 310 4.18 12.99 -28.62
C LYS A 310 5.55 13.00 -27.95
N LYS A 311 5.69 13.69 -26.79
CA LYS A 311 6.92 13.66 -25.98
C LYS A 311 7.26 12.25 -25.49
N ALA A 312 6.25 11.44 -25.22
CA ALA A 312 6.38 10.02 -24.85
C ALA A 312 6.59 9.08 -26.07
N GLY A 313 6.77 9.60 -27.29
CA GLY A 313 7.06 8.83 -28.50
C GLY A 313 5.85 8.16 -29.16
N LYS A 314 4.61 8.54 -28.81
CA LYS A 314 3.41 8.01 -29.46
C LYS A 314 3.22 8.59 -30.86
N THR A 315 2.81 7.74 -31.83
CA THR A 315 2.49 8.16 -33.18
C THR A 315 1.14 8.89 -33.24
N LYS A 316 0.91 9.63 -34.33
CA LYS A 316 -0.36 10.33 -34.56
C LYS A 316 -1.54 9.34 -34.52
N GLU A 317 -1.42 8.20 -35.22
CA GLU A 317 -2.46 7.18 -35.29
C GLU A 317 -2.78 6.58 -33.88
N GLN A 318 -1.76 6.45 -33.00
CA GLN A 318 -1.96 6.01 -31.62
C GLN A 318 -2.71 7.05 -30.79
N ILE A 319 -2.44 8.34 -31.03
CA ILE A 319 -3.10 9.44 -30.33
C ILE A 319 -4.56 9.58 -30.81
N ASP A 320 -4.80 9.53 -32.13
CA ASP A 320 -6.13 9.67 -32.71
C ASP A 320 -7.10 8.55 -32.21
N ARG A 321 -6.58 7.35 -31.93
CA ARG A 321 -7.37 6.23 -31.35
C ARG A 321 -7.85 6.47 -29.91
N LEU A 322 -7.28 7.45 -29.19
CA LEU A 322 -7.68 7.74 -27.80
C LEU A 322 -8.92 8.61 -27.71
N GLU A 323 -9.42 9.12 -28.85
CA GLU A 323 -10.63 9.96 -28.92
C GLU A 323 -10.69 11.06 -27.84
N LEU A 324 -9.55 11.76 -27.67
CA LEU A 324 -9.40 12.77 -26.63
C LEU A 324 -10.46 13.86 -26.76
N LYS A 325 -10.91 14.38 -25.62
CA LYS A 325 -11.92 15.45 -25.53
C LYS A 325 -11.42 16.56 -24.64
N ASP A 326 -11.83 17.78 -24.94
CA ASP A 326 -11.64 18.93 -24.05
C ASP A 326 -12.63 18.86 -22.87
N ASP A 327 -12.28 19.50 -21.77
CA ASP A 327 -13.06 19.48 -20.54
C ASP A 327 -13.61 20.86 -20.18
N VAL A 328 -14.84 20.91 -19.65
CA VAL A 328 -15.45 22.15 -19.18
C VAL A 328 -14.87 22.50 -17.81
N LEU A 329 -14.40 23.74 -17.64
CA LEU A 329 -13.95 24.30 -16.36
C LEU A 329 -15.07 25.09 -15.67
N ILE A 330 -15.79 25.96 -16.44
CA ILE A 330 -16.95 26.74 -15.96
C ILE A 330 -18.11 26.42 -16.88
N ARG A 331 -19.24 26.05 -16.27
CA ARG A 331 -20.49 25.77 -16.99
C ARG A 331 -21.17 27.08 -17.45
N GLN A 332 -22.14 26.98 -18.35
CA GLN A 332 -22.95 28.10 -18.83
C GLN A 332 -23.62 28.90 -17.69
N ASN A 333 -23.93 28.26 -16.56
CA ASN A 333 -24.52 28.91 -15.39
C ASN A 333 -23.48 29.62 -14.50
N GLY A 334 -22.21 29.70 -14.94
CA GLY A 334 -21.14 30.36 -14.19
C GLY A 334 -20.49 29.51 -13.09
N ASN A 335 -21.00 28.29 -12.83
CA ASN A 335 -20.44 27.43 -11.79
C ASN A 335 -19.23 26.62 -12.30
N PRO A 336 -18.15 26.51 -11.51
CA PRO A 336 -17.03 25.64 -11.82
C PRO A 336 -17.47 24.16 -11.81
N THR A 337 -16.70 23.34 -12.54
CA THR A 337 -16.88 21.89 -12.55
C THR A 337 -16.03 21.21 -11.48
N TYR A 338 -16.31 19.93 -11.20
CA TYR A 338 -15.46 19.11 -10.35
C TYR A 338 -14.02 19.04 -10.86
N PHE A 339 -13.83 19.04 -12.20
CA PHE A 339 -12.50 19.01 -12.77
C PHE A 339 -11.65 20.23 -12.39
N ALA A 340 -12.26 21.43 -12.38
CA ALA A 340 -11.57 22.64 -11.92
C ALA A 340 -11.22 22.56 -10.42
N ALA A 341 -12.12 22.00 -9.60
CA ALA A 341 -11.87 21.78 -8.17
C ALA A 341 -10.75 20.76 -7.94
N ASP A 342 -10.69 19.67 -8.74
CA ASP A 342 -9.62 18.67 -8.65
C ASP A 342 -8.24 19.27 -8.99
N ILE A 343 -8.15 20.11 -10.01
CA ILE A 343 -6.91 20.81 -10.34
C ILE A 343 -6.46 21.70 -9.17
N ALA A 344 -7.40 22.46 -8.59
CA ALA A 344 -7.11 23.33 -7.46
C ALA A 344 -6.68 22.55 -6.22
N TYR A 345 -7.30 21.41 -5.98
CA TYR A 345 -6.96 20.52 -4.87
C TYR A 345 -5.56 19.93 -4.99
N HIS A 346 -5.19 19.43 -6.15
CA HIS A 346 -3.85 18.89 -6.36
C HIS A 346 -2.77 19.98 -6.35
N ARG A 347 -3.09 21.19 -6.84
CA ARG A 347 -2.21 22.34 -6.64
C ARG A 347 -2.03 22.65 -5.15
N ASN A 348 -3.10 22.60 -4.37
CA ASN A 348 -3.04 22.78 -2.91
C ASN A 348 -2.12 21.74 -2.25
N LYS A 349 -2.25 20.45 -2.57
CA LYS A 349 -1.33 19.41 -2.08
C LYS A 349 0.12 19.70 -2.44
N LEU A 350 0.39 19.86 -3.73
CA LEU A 350 1.74 19.84 -4.28
C LEU A 350 2.50 21.17 -4.16
N VAL A 351 1.77 22.31 -4.09
CA VAL A 351 2.38 23.65 -4.04
C VAL A 351 2.13 24.30 -2.68
N ASP A 352 0.86 24.49 -2.29
CA ASP A 352 0.54 25.31 -1.13
C ASP A 352 0.96 24.60 0.19
N ARG A 353 0.76 23.26 0.27
CA ARG A 353 1.18 22.45 1.42
C ARG A 353 2.56 21.80 1.25
N GLY A 354 3.12 21.85 0.05
CA GLY A 354 4.51 21.47 -0.23
C GLY A 354 4.80 19.97 -0.10
N PHE A 355 3.85 19.10 -0.42
CA PHE A 355 4.13 17.68 -0.54
C PHE A 355 5.02 17.41 -1.76
N ASP A 356 6.06 16.59 -1.61
CA ASP A 356 6.91 16.16 -2.73
C ASP A 356 6.13 15.29 -3.71
N LYS A 357 5.18 14.48 -3.18
CA LYS A 357 4.35 13.58 -3.97
C LYS A 357 2.95 13.45 -3.36
N ALA A 358 1.93 13.36 -4.21
CA ALA A 358 0.59 12.92 -3.88
C ALA A 358 0.35 11.53 -4.45
N ILE A 359 -0.28 10.65 -3.68
CA ILE A 359 -0.69 9.30 -4.08
C ILE A 359 -2.17 9.17 -3.74
N ASP A 360 -3.00 9.02 -4.76
CA ASP A 360 -4.43 8.91 -4.61
C ASP A 360 -4.89 7.47 -4.89
N VAL A 361 -5.70 6.90 -4.01
CA VAL A 361 -6.28 5.56 -4.19
C VAL A 361 -7.71 5.72 -4.72
N TRP A 362 -7.90 5.45 -6.00
CA TRP A 362 -9.18 5.59 -6.70
C TRP A 362 -9.76 4.26 -7.15
N GLY A 363 -11.08 4.21 -7.35
CA GLY A 363 -11.73 3.13 -8.06
C GLY A 363 -11.29 3.05 -9.52
N ALA A 364 -11.27 1.85 -10.09
CA ALA A 364 -10.82 1.62 -11.46
C ALA A 364 -11.68 2.33 -12.53
N ASP A 365 -12.91 2.69 -12.20
CA ASP A 365 -13.82 3.50 -13.02
C ASP A 365 -13.29 4.92 -13.29
N HIS A 366 -12.38 5.43 -12.46
CA HIS A 366 -11.73 6.73 -12.63
C HIS A 366 -10.50 6.70 -13.57
N HIS A 367 -10.16 5.58 -14.19
CA HIS A 367 -8.98 5.45 -15.07
C HIS A 367 -8.86 6.58 -16.11
N GLY A 368 -9.98 6.94 -16.79
CA GLY A 368 -9.98 8.01 -17.80
C GLY A 368 -9.71 9.42 -17.24
N HIS A 369 -9.88 9.63 -15.94
CA HIS A 369 -9.66 10.92 -15.30
C HIS A 369 -8.18 11.21 -15.02
N VAL A 370 -7.37 10.18 -14.76
CA VAL A 370 -5.96 10.29 -14.38
C VAL A 370 -5.14 11.09 -15.39
N ALA A 371 -5.23 10.73 -16.67
CA ALA A 371 -4.46 11.39 -17.73
C ALA A 371 -4.86 12.87 -17.87
N ARG A 372 -6.16 13.17 -17.80
CA ARG A 372 -6.68 14.55 -17.90
C ARG A 372 -6.18 15.43 -16.76
N LEU A 373 -6.23 14.91 -15.52
CA LEU A 373 -5.76 15.64 -14.34
C LEU A 373 -4.25 15.87 -14.41
N LYS A 374 -3.45 14.85 -14.73
CA LYS A 374 -2.00 14.99 -14.91
C LYS A 374 -1.67 16.02 -16.00
N GLY A 375 -2.41 16.02 -17.12
CA GLY A 375 -2.25 17.02 -18.18
C GLY A 375 -2.57 18.43 -17.70
N ALA A 376 -3.61 18.62 -16.90
CA ALA A 376 -3.97 19.92 -16.36
C ALA A 376 -2.92 20.43 -15.34
N LEU A 377 -2.33 19.54 -14.54
CA LEU A 377 -1.22 19.90 -13.64
C LEU A 377 0.00 20.41 -14.43
N GLU A 378 0.38 19.73 -15.52
CA GLU A 378 1.44 20.20 -16.43
C GLU A 378 1.07 21.57 -17.04
N ALA A 379 -0.20 21.80 -17.39
CA ALA A 379 -0.66 23.05 -17.97
C ALA A 379 -0.55 24.23 -16.99
N ILE A 380 -0.62 23.99 -15.69
CA ILE A 380 -0.40 25.01 -14.64
C ILE A 380 1.04 25.04 -14.12
N GLY A 381 1.97 24.32 -14.77
CA GLY A 381 3.41 24.33 -14.44
C GLY A 381 3.81 23.39 -13.29
N ILE A 382 2.99 22.42 -12.93
CA ILE A 382 3.30 21.39 -11.92
C ILE A 382 3.76 20.12 -12.64
N ASP A 383 4.92 19.58 -12.26
CA ASP A 383 5.41 18.29 -12.74
C ASP A 383 4.42 17.17 -12.35
N SER A 384 3.76 16.61 -13.35
CA SER A 384 2.75 15.57 -13.20
C SER A 384 3.28 14.24 -12.65
N SER A 385 4.61 14.04 -12.66
CA SER A 385 5.24 12.88 -12.02
C SER A 385 5.14 12.91 -10.48
N ARG A 386 4.77 14.06 -9.93
CA ARG A 386 4.50 14.21 -8.48
C ARG A 386 3.12 13.72 -8.06
N LEU A 387 2.25 13.38 -9.00
CA LEU A 387 0.98 12.72 -8.73
C LEU A 387 1.06 11.27 -9.22
N ASP A 388 0.80 10.32 -8.34
CA ASP A 388 0.51 8.94 -8.71
C ASP A 388 -0.91 8.55 -8.29
N VAL A 389 -1.53 7.71 -9.09
CA VAL A 389 -2.88 7.22 -8.82
C VAL A 389 -2.86 5.69 -8.80
N VAL A 390 -3.21 5.13 -7.66
CA VAL A 390 -3.38 3.69 -7.46
C VAL A 390 -4.83 3.33 -7.80
N LEU A 391 -5.03 2.66 -8.93
CA LEU A 391 -6.35 2.23 -9.35
C LEU A 391 -6.72 0.89 -8.70
N MET A 392 -7.76 0.93 -7.88
CA MET A 392 -8.26 -0.22 -7.14
C MET A 392 -9.44 -0.89 -7.86
N GLN A 393 -9.33 -2.20 -8.10
CA GLN A 393 -10.39 -2.99 -8.71
C GLN A 393 -11.53 -3.33 -7.73
N LEU A 394 -12.61 -3.86 -8.29
CA LEU A 394 -13.82 -4.20 -7.54
C LEU A 394 -13.61 -5.33 -6.53
N VAL A 395 -14.50 -5.40 -5.55
CA VAL A 395 -14.63 -6.49 -4.58
C VAL A 395 -15.91 -7.25 -4.88
N ASN A 396 -15.79 -8.57 -5.09
CA ASN A 396 -16.91 -9.48 -5.08
C ASN A 396 -17.03 -10.08 -3.67
N LEU A 397 -18.16 -9.90 -3.05
CA LEU A 397 -18.45 -10.52 -1.77
C LEU A 397 -19.01 -11.90 -1.99
N MET A 398 -18.39 -12.93 -1.40
CA MET A 398 -18.76 -14.33 -1.57
C MET A 398 -19.18 -14.94 -0.23
N LYS A 399 -20.18 -15.81 -0.25
CA LYS A 399 -20.57 -16.63 0.89
C LYS A 399 -21.02 -18.00 0.40
N ASP A 400 -20.43 -19.05 0.94
CA ASP A 400 -20.74 -20.44 0.54
C ASP A 400 -20.60 -20.70 -0.98
N GLY A 401 -19.65 -20.00 -1.63
CA GLY A 401 -19.40 -20.09 -3.07
C GLY A 401 -20.30 -19.22 -3.95
N GLU A 402 -21.28 -18.52 -3.37
CA GLU A 402 -22.22 -17.67 -4.09
C GLU A 402 -21.97 -16.17 -3.85
N PRO A 403 -22.19 -15.31 -4.87
CA PRO A 403 -22.05 -13.87 -4.73
C PRO A 403 -23.11 -13.26 -3.80
N VAL A 404 -22.68 -12.44 -2.84
CA VAL A 404 -23.57 -11.64 -1.98
C VAL A 404 -23.63 -10.21 -2.51
N ARG A 405 -24.80 -9.81 -3.03
CA ARG A 405 -24.99 -8.48 -3.63
C ARG A 405 -25.65 -7.47 -2.71
N MET A 406 -26.40 -7.94 -1.70
CA MET A 406 -27.19 -7.10 -0.80
C MET A 406 -26.98 -7.52 0.65
N SER A 407 -27.01 -6.55 1.55
CA SER A 407 -27.07 -6.79 2.99
C SER A 407 -28.35 -7.52 3.36
N LYS A 408 -28.25 -8.61 4.12
CA LYS A 408 -29.42 -9.34 4.63
C LYS A 408 -30.27 -8.49 5.57
N ARG A 409 -29.65 -7.48 6.21
CA ARG A 409 -30.29 -6.60 7.20
C ARG A 409 -31.10 -5.49 6.57
N THR A 410 -30.58 -4.88 5.50
CA THR A 410 -31.15 -3.65 4.92
C THR A 410 -31.74 -3.84 3.54
N GLY A 411 -31.45 -4.95 2.84
CA GLY A 411 -31.84 -5.17 1.44
C GLY A 411 -31.10 -4.28 0.42
N ASN A 412 -30.14 -3.46 0.90
CA ASN A 412 -29.33 -2.56 0.09
C ASN A 412 -27.92 -3.11 -0.11
N ALA A 413 -27.06 -2.37 -0.82
CA ALA A 413 -25.65 -2.74 -0.97
C ALA A 413 -24.98 -2.87 0.42
N VAL A 414 -24.07 -3.85 0.54
CA VAL A 414 -23.36 -4.11 1.80
C VAL A 414 -22.48 -2.92 2.17
N THR A 415 -22.68 -2.39 3.37
CA THR A 415 -21.91 -1.27 3.91
C THR A 415 -20.65 -1.74 4.63
N LEU A 416 -19.74 -0.79 4.94
CA LEU A 416 -18.58 -1.06 5.82
C LEU A 416 -19.05 -1.59 7.19
N VAL A 417 -20.13 -1.03 7.75
CA VAL A 417 -20.65 -1.46 9.05
C VAL A 417 -21.18 -2.88 9.00
N ASP A 418 -21.98 -3.22 7.96
CA ASP A 418 -22.47 -4.59 7.75
C ASP A 418 -21.32 -5.60 7.67
N LEU A 419 -20.24 -5.26 6.97
CA LEU A 419 -19.05 -6.10 6.89
C LEU A 419 -18.42 -6.32 8.27
N LEU A 420 -18.19 -5.25 9.04
CA LEU A 420 -17.53 -5.32 10.34
C LEU A 420 -18.40 -5.97 11.44
N ASP A 421 -19.71 -6.10 11.21
CA ASP A 421 -20.61 -6.85 12.06
C ASP A 421 -20.60 -8.37 11.71
N GLU A 422 -20.22 -8.75 10.47
CA GLU A 422 -20.15 -10.15 10.02
C GLU A 422 -18.74 -10.77 10.15
N VAL A 423 -17.66 -9.99 10.04
CA VAL A 423 -16.29 -10.52 10.06
C VAL A 423 -15.39 -9.75 11.02
N PRO A 424 -14.37 -10.42 11.64
CA PRO A 424 -13.36 -9.74 12.44
C PRO A 424 -12.64 -8.64 11.64
N ILE A 425 -12.36 -7.52 12.30
CA ILE A 425 -11.62 -6.38 11.68
C ILE A 425 -10.26 -6.83 11.15
N ASP A 426 -9.56 -7.70 11.88
CA ASP A 426 -8.27 -8.27 11.48
C ASP A 426 -8.38 -9.01 10.14
N ALA A 427 -9.42 -9.84 9.98
CA ALA A 427 -9.66 -10.56 8.74
C ALA A 427 -10.01 -9.61 7.59
N ALA A 428 -10.88 -8.62 7.81
CA ALA A 428 -11.23 -7.64 6.79
C ALA A 428 -9.99 -6.89 6.30
N ARG A 429 -9.15 -6.37 7.20
CA ARG A 429 -7.94 -5.63 6.86
C ARG A 429 -6.91 -6.50 6.14
N PHE A 430 -6.71 -7.75 6.58
CA PHE A 430 -5.75 -8.67 5.98
C PHE A 430 -6.18 -9.11 4.58
N PHE A 431 -7.44 -9.54 4.41
CA PHE A 431 -7.96 -10.07 3.15
C PHE A 431 -7.95 -9.01 2.04
N PHE A 432 -8.29 -7.76 2.33
CA PHE A 432 -8.21 -6.69 1.35
C PHE A 432 -6.78 -6.38 0.89
N ASN A 433 -5.78 -6.76 1.66
CA ASN A 433 -4.36 -6.60 1.33
C ASN A 433 -3.69 -7.92 0.88
N MET A 434 -4.45 -8.99 0.53
CA MET A 434 -3.87 -10.24 0.00
C MET A 434 -3.59 -10.19 -1.50
N ARG A 435 -4.20 -9.25 -2.22
CA ARG A 435 -4.05 -9.05 -3.66
C ARG A 435 -3.58 -7.63 -3.95
N GLU A 436 -2.83 -7.48 -5.02
CA GLU A 436 -2.42 -6.18 -5.53
C GLU A 436 -3.64 -5.29 -5.86
N PRO A 437 -3.51 -3.96 -5.82
CA PRO A 437 -4.63 -3.04 -6.04
C PRO A 437 -5.36 -3.27 -7.35
N GLY A 438 -4.62 -3.52 -8.45
CA GLY A 438 -5.16 -3.73 -9.80
C GLY A 438 -5.89 -5.05 -10.02
N SER A 439 -5.93 -5.95 -9.02
CA SER A 439 -6.63 -7.23 -9.11
C SER A 439 -7.99 -7.18 -8.43
N THR A 440 -8.99 -7.84 -9.03
CA THR A 440 -10.29 -8.10 -8.37
C THR A 440 -10.10 -9.02 -7.16
N ILE A 441 -10.87 -8.79 -6.10
CA ILE A 441 -10.88 -9.64 -4.90
C ILE A 441 -12.23 -10.32 -4.80
N ASP A 442 -12.22 -11.66 -4.69
CA ASP A 442 -13.34 -12.44 -4.18
C ASP A 442 -13.16 -12.56 -2.65
N PHE A 443 -13.92 -11.75 -1.92
CA PHE A 443 -13.86 -11.71 -0.46
C PHE A 443 -14.82 -12.75 0.11
N ASP A 444 -14.29 -13.87 0.58
CA ASP A 444 -15.05 -14.98 1.15
C ASP A 444 -15.33 -14.74 2.65
N LEU A 445 -16.60 -14.43 2.95
CA LEU A 445 -17.09 -14.21 4.33
C LEU A 445 -16.93 -15.45 5.20
N GLY A 446 -17.16 -16.65 4.64
CA GLY A 446 -17.03 -17.91 5.37
C GLY A 446 -15.59 -18.20 5.76
N LEU A 447 -14.63 -17.92 4.84
CA LEU A 447 -13.21 -18.07 5.11
C LEU A 447 -12.71 -17.04 6.15
N ALA A 448 -13.21 -15.81 6.08
CA ALA A 448 -12.78 -14.71 6.94
C ALA A 448 -13.11 -14.93 8.44
N VAL A 449 -14.10 -15.75 8.75
CA VAL A 449 -14.48 -16.07 10.13
C VAL A 449 -13.95 -17.41 10.64
N LYS A 450 -13.22 -18.18 9.82
CA LYS A 450 -12.64 -19.45 10.24
C LYS A 450 -11.50 -19.25 11.24
N GLU A 451 -11.50 -20.06 12.28
CA GLU A 451 -10.46 -20.13 13.30
C GLU A 451 -9.54 -21.34 13.06
N ASP A 452 -9.03 -21.47 11.84
CA ASP A 452 -8.13 -22.54 11.43
C ASP A 452 -7.07 -22.06 10.43
N SER A 453 -6.16 -22.95 10.02
CA SER A 453 -5.06 -22.65 9.11
C SER A 453 -5.47 -22.26 7.68
N GLN A 454 -6.74 -22.41 7.31
CA GLN A 454 -7.24 -21.96 6.00
C GLN A 454 -7.41 -20.44 5.99
N ASN A 455 -7.67 -19.82 7.14
CA ASN A 455 -7.73 -18.37 7.28
C ASN A 455 -6.31 -17.79 7.45
N PRO A 456 -5.78 -17.05 6.46
CA PRO A 456 -4.38 -16.63 6.47
C PRO A 456 -4.03 -15.66 7.59
N VAL A 457 -4.95 -14.80 8.05
CA VAL A 457 -4.67 -13.92 9.20
C VAL A 457 -4.63 -14.72 10.49
N TYR A 458 -5.58 -15.64 10.67
CA TYR A 458 -5.57 -16.56 11.81
C TYR A 458 -4.28 -17.39 11.85
N TYR A 459 -3.81 -17.86 10.69
CA TYR A 459 -2.57 -18.62 10.58
C TYR A 459 -1.33 -17.81 11.01
N CYS A 460 -1.24 -16.54 10.64
CA CYS A 460 -0.17 -15.64 11.11
C CYS A 460 -0.27 -15.38 12.63
N GLN A 461 -1.48 -15.11 13.14
CA GLN A 461 -1.74 -14.89 14.56
C GLN A 461 -1.42 -16.14 15.38
N TYR A 462 -1.81 -17.31 14.88
CA TYR A 462 -1.51 -18.59 15.52
C TYR A 462 -0.01 -18.88 15.61
N ALA A 463 0.79 -18.48 14.59
CA ALA A 463 2.25 -18.60 14.68
C ALA A 463 2.80 -17.81 15.88
N ASN A 464 2.33 -16.57 16.08
CA ASN A 464 2.70 -15.75 17.23
C ASN A 464 2.25 -16.38 18.57
N ALA A 465 1.00 -16.80 18.67
CA ALA A 465 0.46 -17.43 19.88
C ALA A 465 1.20 -18.73 20.23
N ARG A 466 1.59 -19.51 19.21
CA ARG A 466 2.41 -20.73 19.39
C ARG A 466 3.79 -20.42 19.95
N ILE A 467 4.46 -19.37 19.47
CA ILE A 467 5.75 -18.92 20.02
C ILE A 467 5.56 -18.54 21.49
N CYS A 468 4.54 -17.75 21.82
CA CYS A 468 4.24 -17.39 23.21
C CYS A 468 3.98 -18.61 24.09
N SER A 469 3.32 -19.65 23.56
CA SER A 469 3.11 -20.91 24.26
C SER A 469 4.42 -21.68 24.51
N ILE A 470 5.34 -21.72 23.53
CA ILE A 470 6.67 -22.31 23.69
C ILE A 470 7.43 -21.60 24.81
N LEU A 471 7.46 -20.27 24.78
CA LEU A 471 8.16 -19.47 25.79
C LEU A 471 7.60 -19.68 27.19
N ARG A 472 6.26 -19.74 27.35
CA ARG A 472 5.62 -20.04 28.63
C ARG A 472 5.99 -21.43 29.16
N LYS A 473 5.93 -22.45 28.31
CA LYS A 473 6.31 -23.81 28.69
C LYS A 473 7.76 -23.90 29.14
N MET A 474 8.69 -23.27 28.42
CA MET A 474 10.10 -23.22 28.81
C MET A 474 10.28 -22.52 30.16
N LYS A 475 9.56 -21.44 30.40
CA LYS A 475 9.59 -20.72 31.69
C LYS A 475 9.09 -21.57 32.86
N GLU A 476 8.05 -22.41 32.66
CA GLU A 476 7.57 -23.37 33.64
C GLU A 476 8.64 -24.43 33.97
N GLU A 477 9.51 -24.75 33.04
CA GLU A 477 10.66 -25.64 33.21
C GLU A 477 11.90 -24.90 33.78
N GLY A 478 11.77 -23.60 34.14
CA GLY A 478 12.86 -22.76 34.66
C GLY A 478 13.83 -22.25 33.62
N ILE A 479 13.44 -22.29 32.34
CA ILE A 479 14.26 -21.88 31.20
C ILE A 479 13.68 -20.58 30.64
N GLU A 480 14.43 -19.49 30.71
CA GLU A 480 14.05 -18.20 30.11
C GLU A 480 14.89 -17.89 28.87
N PRO A 481 14.31 -17.23 27.84
CA PRO A 481 15.10 -16.68 26.74
C PRO A 481 16.17 -15.73 27.29
N ARG A 482 17.37 -15.84 26.75
CA ARG A 482 18.49 -14.96 27.09
C ARG A 482 19.18 -14.44 25.83
N ASP A 483 20.01 -13.44 25.98
CA ASP A 483 20.89 -13.04 24.89
C ASP A 483 21.90 -14.15 24.60
N CYS A 484 22.15 -14.36 23.32
CA CYS A 484 23.12 -15.36 22.83
C CYS A 484 24.31 -14.65 22.21
N THR A 485 25.49 -15.30 22.31
CA THR A 485 26.69 -14.87 21.59
C THR A 485 26.57 -15.24 20.11
N GLU A 486 27.41 -14.63 19.25
CA GLU A 486 27.52 -14.99 17.83
C GLU A 486 27.78 -16.48 17.66
N GLU A 487 28.72 -17.06 18.44
CA GLU A 487 29.08 -18.48 18.38
C GLU A 487 27.90 -19.40 18.77
N GLU A 488 27.06 -18.97 19.72
CA GLU A 488 25.86 -19.74 20.07
C GLU A 488 24.83 -19.69 18.93
N LEU A 489 24.65 -18.54 18.29
CA LEU A 489 23.73 -18.39 17.16
C LEU A 489 24.19 -19.12 15.89
N MET A 490 25.50 -19.29 15.69
CA MET A 490 26.07 -20.10 14.62
C MET A 490 25.72 -21.59 14.73
N LEU A 491 25.20 -22.05 15.87
CA LEU A 491 24.68 -23.42 15.99
C LEU A 491 23.36 -23.65 15.24
N LEU A 492 22.70 -22.58 14.78
CA LEU A 492 21.47 -22.63 13.97
C LEU A 492 21.81 -22.96 12.50
N ASN A 493 22.18 -24.18 12.21
CA ASN A 493 22.70 -24.63 10.91
C ASN A 493 21.78 -25.62 10.16
N ALA A 494 20.64 -26.02 10.76
CA ALA A 494 19.66 -26.85 10.06
C ALA A 494 19.05 -26.07 8.87
N PRO A 495 18.70 -26.77 7.76
CA PRO A 495 18.12 -26.11 6.58
C PRO A 495 16.90 -25.24 6.90
N GLU A 496 16.02 -25.71 7.79
CA GLU A 496 14.82 -24.99 8.21
C GLU A 496 15.14 -23.76 9.05
N GLU A 497 16.20 -23.80 9.87
CA GLU A 497 16.68 -22.65 10.65
C GLU A 497 17.23 -21.57 9.71
N ARG A 498 18.12 -21.95 8.79
CA ARG A 498 18.71 -21.04 7.80
C ARG A 498 17.65 -20.45 6.85
N GLU A 499 16.68 -21.26 6.38
CA GLU A 499 15.59 -20.79 5.51
C GLU A 499 14.72 -19.73 6.23
N LEU A 500 14.39 -19.98 7.49
CA LEU A 500 13.61 -19.04 8.32
C LEU A 500 14.38 -17.73 8.55
N ILE A 501 15.65 -17.78 8.94
CA ILE A 501 16.47 -16.58 9.17
C ILE A 501 16.68 -15.79 7.87
N ARG A 502 16.88 -16.46 6.76
CA ARG A 502 16.98 -15.82 5.43
C ARG A 502 15.69 -15.09 5.07
N HIS A 503 14.54 -15.66 5.38
CA HIS A 503 13.26 -14.98 5.17
C HIS A 503 13.14 -13.73 6.06
N LEU A 504 13.57 -13.82 7.33
CA LEU A 504 13.60 -12.65 8.23
C LEU A 504 14.45 -11.52 7.65
N SER A 505 15.60 -11.81 7.04
CA SER A 505 16.51 -10.79 6.47
C SER A 505 15.91 -10.04 5.27
N ALA A 506 14.93 -10.63 4.59
CA ALA A 506 14.32 -10.05 3.39
C ALA A 506 13.27 -8.95 3.67
N LEU A 507 12.83 -8.74 4.93
CA LEU A 507 11.73 -7.83 5.26
C LEU A 507 11.94 -6.42 4.71
N THR A 508 13.12 -5.84 4.91
CA THR A 508 13.40 -4.47 4.48
C THR A 508 13.27 -4.31 2.96
N ASP A 509 13.71 -5.30 2.19
CA ASP A 509 13.62 -5.26 0.72
C ASP A 509 12.19 -5.45 0.23
N GLU A 510 11.41 -6.29 0.91
CA GLU A 510 9.99 -6.44 0.61
C GLU A 510 9.23 -5.14 0.90
N ILE A 511 9.54 -4.43 1.99
CA ILE A 511 8.95 -3.13 2.31
C ILE A 511 9.32 -2.09 1.25
N ILE A 512 10.60 -1.98 0.87
CA ILE A 512 11.04 -1.05 -0.17
C ILE A 512 10.36 -1.35 -1.51
N THR A 513 10.24 -2.62 -1.86
CA THR A 513 9.60 -3.04 -3.11
C THR A 513 8.09 -2.76 -3.07
N ALA A 514 7.42 -3.07 -1.94
CA ALA A 514 6.02 -2.74 -1.73
C ALA A 514 5.75 -1.22 -1.82
N ALA A 515 6.66 -0.39 -1.31
CA ALA A 515 6.58 1.06 -1.41
C ALA A 515 6.79 1.56 -2.84
N LYS A 516 7.71 0.96 -3.61
CA LYS A 516 7.94 1.31 -5.03
C LYS A 516 6.77 0.96 -5.92
N ASP A 517 6.19 -0.21 -5.70
CA ASP A 517 5.12 -0.79 -6.53
C ASP A 517 3.73 -0.37 -6.06
N TYR A 518 3.64 0.33 -4.91
CA TYR A 518 2.38 0.64 -4.20
C TYR A 518 1.54 -0.61 -3.92
N ASP A 519 2.21 -1.73 -3.61
CA ASP A 519 1.60 -3.05 -3.37
C ASP A 519 1.80 -3.55 -1.92
N PRO A 520 0.96 -3.17 -0.96
CA PRO A 520 1.05 -3.69 0.41
C PRO A 520 0.76 -5.19 0.51
N ALA A 521 0.19 -5.83 -0.52
CA ALA A 521 -0.04 -7.27 -0.55
C ALA A 521 1.27 -8.09 -0.51
N ARG A 522 2.40 -7.50 -0.86
CA ARG A 522 3.72 -8.12 -0.67
C ARG A 522 3.97 -8.46 0.79
N ILE A 523 3.59 -7.56 1.69
CA ILE A 523 3.83 -7.70 3.13
C ILE A 523 2.91 -8.75 3.76
N THR A 524 1.65 -8.84 3.32
CA THR A 524 0.77 -9.93 3.78
C THR A 524 1.25 -11.31 3.29
N ARG A 525 1.72 -11.40 2.04
CA ARG A 525 2.35 -12.63 1.52
C ARG A 525 3.61 -13.00 2.29
N TYR A 526 4.45 -12.02 2.61
CA TYR A 526 5.63 -12.22 3.46
C TYR A 526 5.24 -12.77 4.84
N ALA A 527 4.23 -12.21 5.50
CA ALA A 527 3.76 -12.67 6.81
C ALA A 527 3.26 -14.13 6.77
N VAL A 528 2.48 -14.51 5.76
CA VAL A 528 2.01 -15.89 5.58
C VAL A 528 3.19 -16.85 5.35
N THR A 529 4.18 -16.43 4.56
CA THR A 529 5.40 -17.22 4.33
C THR A 529 6.21 -17.37 5.62
N LEU A 530 6.35 -16.29 6.41
CA LEU A 530 7.01 -16.32 7.71
C LEU A 530 6.36 -17.32 8.66
N ALA A 531 5.02 -17.30 8.77
CA ALA A 531 4.27 -18.26 9.56
C ALA A 531 4.51 -19.71 9.08
N THR A 532 4.51 -19.92 7.76
CA THR A 532 4.75 -21.24 7.15
C THR A 532 6.14 -21.77 7.48
N LEU A 533 7.17 -20.93 7.34
CA LEU A 533 8.56 -21.29 7.62
C LEU A 533 8.78 -21.52 9.12
N PHE A 534 8.15 -20.73 9.98
CA PHE A 534 8.17 -20.99 11.42
C PHE A 534 7.57 -22.35 11.78
N HIS A 535 6.44 -22.72 11.19
CA HIS A 535 5.84 -24.04 11.45
C HIS A 535 6.68 -25.19 10.90
N LYS A 536 7.35 -25.02 9.75
CA LYS A 536 8.33 -26.01 9.25
C LYS A 536 9.49 -26.17 10.23
N PHE A 537 10.11 -25.08 10.65
CA PHE A 537 11.16 -25.08 11.66
C PHE A 537 10.72 -25.77 12.94
N TYR A 538 9.57 -25.40 13.48
CA TYR A 538 9.05 -25.97 14.73
C TYR A 538 8.84 -27.49 14.65
N ASN A 539 8.42 -27.99 13.49
CA ASN A 539 8.18 -29.43 13.29
C ASN A 539 9.50 -30.22 13.07
N ALA A 540 10.50 -29.62 12.42
CA ALA A 540 11.78 -30.26 12.11
C ALA A 540 12.79 -30.12 13.26
N CYS A 541 12.80 -28.98 13.95
CA CYS A 541 13.81 -28.63 14.95
C CYS A 541 13.17 -28.49 16.33
N ARG A 542 13.38 -29.51 17.19
CA ARG A 542 12.89 -29.45 18.58
C ARG A 542 13.57 -28.28 19.32
N VAL A 543 12.77 -27.36 19.89
CA VAL A 543 13.31 -26.20 20.61
C VAL A 543 13.89 -26.60 21.97
N GLY A 544 13.16 -27.42 22.75
CA GLY A 544 13.61 -27.94 24.04
C GLY A 544 14.56 -29.15 23.90
N VAL A 545 15.79 -28.92 23.45
CA VAL A 545 16.87 -29.92 23.39
C VAL A 545 17.72 -29.88 24.67
N ASP A 546 18.48 -30.95 24.92
CA ASP A 546 19.35 -31.05 26.11
C ASP A 546 20.56 -30.11 26.02
N ASP A 547 21.09 -29.86 24.80
CA ASP A 547 22.16 -28.89 24.56
C ASP A 547 21.66 -27.46 24.91
N GLU A 548 22.20 -26.92 25.98
CA GLU A 548 21.79 -25.62 26.53
C GLU A 548 22.04 -24.47 25.54
N LYS A 549 23.17 -24.49 24.80
CA LYS A 549 23.51 -23.42 23.86
C LYS A 549 22.60 -23.47 22.64
N LEU A 550 22.39 -24.64 22.05
CA LEU A 550 21.46 -24.80 20.92
C LEU A 550 20.02 -24.49 21.32
N ARG A 551 19.59 -24.89 22.53
CA ARG A 551 18.26 -24.55 23.08
C ARG A 551 18.12 -23.04 23.22
N ALA A 552 19.12 -22.34 23.77
CA ALA A 552 19.10 -20.88 23.90
C ALA A 552 19.04 -20.21 22.52
N ALA A 553 19.82 -20.65 21.55
CA ALA A 553 19.80 -20.13 20.17
C ALA A 553 18.44 -20.33 19.50
N ARG A 554 17.79 -21.49 19.63
CA ARG A 554 16.45 -21.76 19.08
C ARG A 554 15.37 -20.91 19.74
N LEU A 555 15.45 -20.69 21.06
CA LEU A 555 14.55 -19.77 21.76
C LEU A 555 14.76 -18.33 21.30
N TYR A 556 16.01 -17.93 21.08
CA TYR A 556 16.35 -16.62 20.53
C TYR A 556 15.76 -16.43 19.12
N LEU A 557 15.87 -17.43 18.24
CA LEU A 557 15.23 -17.43 16.92
C LEU A 557 13.70 -17.29 17.04
N CYS A 558 13.04 -18.05 17.93
CA CYS A 558 11.61 -17.91 18.17
C CYS A 558 11.23 -16.48 18.57
N CYS A 559 12.01 -15.83 19.45
CA CYS A 559 11.78 -14.44 19.83
C CYS A 559 11.90 -13.50 18.62
N ARG A 560 12.92 -13.67 17.75
CA ARG A 560 13.08 -12.83 16.57
C ARG A 560 11.94 -13.01 15.55
N VAL A 561 11.43 -14.22 15.38
CA VAL A 561 10.23 -14.47 14.56
C VAL A 561 9.00 -13.75 15.15
N LYS A 562 8.82 -13.83 16.48
CA LYS A 562 7.76 -13.10 17.19
C LYS A 562 7.85 -11.59 16.96
N ASP A 563 9.05 -11.02 17.09
CA ASP A 563 9.28 -9.59 16.91
C ASP A 563 8.90 -9.15 15.49
N VAL A 564 9.40 -9.85 14.48
CA VAL A 564 9.13 -9.52 13.06
C VAL A 564 7.65 -9.70 12.71
N MET A 565 7.01 -10.78 13.14
CA MET A 565 5.58 -10.99 12.94
C MET A 565 4.77 -9.89 13.65
N GLY A 566 5.16 -9.53 14.87
CA GLY A 566 4.55 -8.45 15.65
C GLY A 566 4.64 -7.10 14.95
N ILE A 567 5.80 -6.75 14.39
CA ILE A 567 6.00 -5.51 13.60
C ILE A 567 5.00 -5.47 12.43
N ILE A 568 4.95 -6.51 11.61
CA ILE A 568 4.09 -6.55 10.41
C ILE A 568 2.61 -6.42 10.78
N LEU A 569 2.15 -7.23 11.73
CA LEU A 569 0.74 -7.21 12.14
C LEU A 569 0.36 -5.86 12.76
N THR A 570 1.22 -5.28 13.59
CA THR A 570 0.99 -3.97 14.22
C THR A 570 0.93 -2.85 13.17
N GLU A 571 1.84 -2.82 12.20
CA GLU A 571 1.85 -1.82 11.14
C GLU A 571 0.59 -1.89 10.28
N PHE A 572 0.04 -3.09 10.08
CA PHE A 572 -1.22 -3.28 9.35
C PHE A 572 -2.46 -3.16 10.25
N LYS A 573 -2.28 -2.75 11.51
CA LYS A 573 -3.34 -2.59 12.53
C LYS A 573 -4.12 -3.88 12.77
N ILE A 574 -3.42 -5.00 12.75
CA ILE A 574 -3.92 -6.34 13.04
C ILE A 574 -3.49 -6.73 14.45
N THR A 575 -4.35 -7.37 15.19
CA THR A 575 -4.08 -7.81 16.56
C THR A 575 -2.97 -8.86 16.59
N VAL A 576 -2.10 -8.77 17.59
CA VAL A 576 -1.01 -9.74 17.85
C VAL A 576 -1.35 -10.54 19.12
N PRO A 577 -2.13 -11.63 19.03
CA PRO A 577 -2.57 -12.37 20.22
C PRO A 577 -1.41 -13.19 20.80
N GLU A 578 -1.33 -13.26 22.13
CA GLU A 578 -0.39 -14.11 22.84
C GLU A 578 -0.93 -15.52 23.11
N SER A 579 -2.24 -15.72 22.93
CA SER A 579 -2.95 -17.01 23.07
C SER A 579 -4.13 -17.07 22.11
N MET A 580 -4.39 -18.22 21.57
CA MET A 580 -5.52 -18.53 20.72
C MET A 580 -6.06 -19.92 21.04
#